data_e0de85b2ec76ffaea6ce969b7316c2ca
#
_entry.id   e0de85b2ec76ffaea6ce969b7316c2ca
#
_cell.length_a   1.000
_cell.length_b   1.000
_cell.length_c   1.000
_cell.angle_alpha   90.00
_cell.angle_beta   90.00
_cell.angle_gamma   90.00
#
_symmetry.space_group_name_H-M   'P 1'
#
loop_
_entity.id
_entity.type
_entity.pdbx_description
1 polymer ?
#
loop_
_entity_poly.entity_id
_entity_poly.type
_entity_poly.pdbx_seq_one_letter_code
_entity_poly.pdbx_strand_id
1 'polypeptide(L)'
;QPLATQPVPAELDWDAWCGPAPLRPFNGGDPRQPDRGPGNRGIHPRGFRMYLDYANGHLGDIGVHWFDQVLWITGEKWPKRVFSTGGRPIKGPPVLTPNEQTGDAPDHQVVQFAFEKFTLTWESRQFAGNLSERGDVTGAYFYGTKGTYHLGYRGGAWFYPLDGSTPRHEAPTLNQPDGQNIKELWADFLDAIRTGRRPLCDIEDGHRSTNCSLLGMISYQLGRSAEWDGAKEQIVNDPAAN
;
A
#
# COMPACT_ATOMS: atom_id res chain seq x y z
N GLN A 1 -21.52 -4.43 -4.98
CA GLN A 1 -22.29 -5.61 -5.36
C GLN A 1 -21.32 -6.69 -5.86
N PRO A 2 -21.62 -7.98 -5.68
CA PRO A 2 -20.87 -9.05 -6.30
C PRO A 2 -20.85 -8.90 -7.82
N LEU A 3 -19.77 -9.36 -8.45
CA LEU A 3 -19.62 -9.39 -9.90
C LEU A 3 -19.68 -10.82 -10.39
N ALA A 4 -20.48 -11.05 -11.44
CA ALA A 4 -20.65 -12.36 -12.03
C ALA A 4 -19.34 -12.87 -12.66
N THR A 5 -19.10 -14.16 -12.53
CA THR A 5 -18.00 -14.85 -13.22
C THR A 5 -18.17 -14.72 -14.74
N GLN A 6 -17.04 -14.58 -15.43
CA GLN A 6 -16.97 -14.42 -16.88
C GLN A 6 -16.05 -15.48 -17.49
N PRO A 7 -16.21 -15.81 -18.78
CA PRO A 7 -15.24 -16.65 -19.48
C PRO A 7 -13.86 -16.02 -19.48
N VAL A 8 -12.84 -16.83 -19.31
CA VAL A 8 -11.44 -16.39 -19.47
C VAL A 8 -11.20 -16.01 -20.93
N PRO A 9 -10.63 -14.84 -21.23
CA PRO A 9 -10.21 -14.49 -22.59
C PRO A 9 -9.26 -15.54 -23.17
N ALA A 10 -9.39 -15.84 -24.45
CA ALA A 10 -8.61 -16.91 -25.12
C ALA A 10 -7.09 -16.65 -25.08
N GLU A 11 -6.69 -15.40 -25.03
CA GLU A 11 -5.29 -14.96 -25.01
C GLU A 11 -4.65 -14.95 -23.60
N LEU A 12 -5.45 -15.22 -22.55
CA LEU A 12 -5.01 -15.19 -21.17
C LEU A 12 -4.84 -16.61 -20.62
N ASP A 13 -3.61 -16.97 -20.31
CA ASP A 13 -3.32 -18.16 -19.49
C ASP A 13 -3.67 -17.85 -18.04
N TRP A 14 -4.91 -18.18 -17.67
CA TRP A 14 -5.46 -17.82 -16.37
C TRP A 14 -4.85 -18.61 -15.23
N ASP A 15 -4.49 -19.87 -15.44
CA ASP A 15 -3.84 -20.71 -14.45
C ASP A 15 -2.44 -20.18 -14.14
N ALA A 16 -1.65 -19.91 -15.17
CA ALA A 16 -0.33 -19.31 -15.02
C ALA A 16 -0.40 -17.92 -14.37
N TRP A 17 -1.44 -17.12 -14.67
CA TRP A 17 -1.62 -15.82 -14.02
C TRP A 17 -1.96 -15.95 -12.54
N CYS A 18 -2.79 -16.90 -12.14
CA CYS A 18 -3.11 -17.16 -10.73
C CYS A 18 -1.87 -17.64 -9.94
N GLY A 19 -0.94 -18.32 -10.61
CA GLY A 19 0.31 -18.78 -10.00
C GLY A 19 0.07 -19.70 -8.80
N PRO A 20 0.75 -19.48 -7.67
CA PRO A 20 0.61 -20.31 -6.47
C PRO A 20 -0.67 -20.02 -5.67
N ALA A 21 -1.40 -18.93 -6.00
CA ALA A 21 -2.66 -18.61 -5.34
C ALA A 21 -3.78 -19.59 -5.74
N PRO A 22 -4.84 -19.72 -4.94
CA PRO A 22 -5.98 -20.55 -5.32
C PRO A 22 -6.56 -20.11 -6.67
N LEU A 23 -6.80 -21.10 -7.57
CA LEU A 23 -7.43 -20.81 -8.85
C LEU A 23 -8.86 -20.32 -8.62
N ARG A 24 -9.12 -19.04 -8.84
CA ARG A 24 -10.43 -18.43 -8.73
C ARG A 24 -11.07 -18.25 -10.10
N PRO A 25 -12.40 -18.26 -10.19
CA PRO A 25 -13.08 -17.92 -11.42
C PRO A 25 -12.72 -16.52 -11.90
N PHE A 26 -12.45 -16.38 -13.19
CA PHE A 26 -12.14 -15.09 -13.81
C PHE A 26 -13.34 -14.13 -13.75
N ASN A 27 -13.04 -12.85 -13.52
CA ASN A 27 -13.99 -11.77 -13.62
C ASN A 27 -13.30 -10.51 -14.12
N GLY A 28 -13.59 -10.09 -15.33
CA GLY A 28 -12.97 -8.92 -15.99
C GLY A 28 -13.43 -7.56 -15.44
N GLY A 29 -14.20 -7.54 -14.36
CA GLY A 29 -14.72 -6.31 -13.77
C GLY A 29 -16.06 -5.85 -14.37
N ASP A 30 -16.47 -4.63 -14.01
CA ASP A 30 -17.67 -4.02 -14.58
C ASP A 30 -17.31 -3.34 -15.92
N PRO A 31 -17.85 -3.81 -17.05
CA PRO A 31 -17.56 -3.24 -18.37
C PRO A 31 -17.96 -1.76 -18.51
N ARG A 32 -18.82 -1.27 -17.61
CA ARG A 32 -19.21 0.15 -17.56
C ARG A 32 -18.16 1.01 -16.88
N GLN A 33 -17.17 0.40 -16.22
CA GLN A 33 -16.05 1.06 -15.55
C GLN A 33 -14.71 0.43 -15.96
N PRO A 34 -14.36 0.48 -17.24
CA PRO A 34 -13.32 -0.37 -17.79
C PRO A 34 -11.91 -0.14 -17.24
N ASP A 35 -11.56 1.01 -16.70
CA ASP A 35 -10.14 1.30 -16.48
C ASP A 35 -9.75 2.24 -15.34
N ARG A 36 -10.63 2.62 -14.46
CA ARG A 36 -10.26 3.69 -13.52
C ARG A 36 -10.56 3.39 -12.05
N GLY A 37 -9.47 3.31 -11.29
CA GLY A 37 -9.47 3.46 -9.84
C GLY A 37 -10.08 2.26 -9.07
N PRO A 38 -10.41 2.48 -7.81
CA PRO A 38 -10.96 1.45 -6.91
C PRO A 38 -12.31 0.88 -7.36
N GLY A 39 -12.86 1.35 -8.49
CA GLY A 39 -14.11 0.87 -9.08
C GLY A 39 -13.97 -0.41 -9.90
N ASN A 40 -12.80 -0.76 -10.40
CA ASN A 40 -12.61 -2.01 -11.12
C ASN A 40 -12.45 -3.17 -10.12
N ARG A 41 -13.55 -3.83 -9.81
CA ARG A 41 -13.69 -4.78 -8.69
C ARG A 41 -13.51 -6.25 -9.09
N GLY A 42 -13.20 -6.50 -10.35
CA GLY A 42 -13.01 -7.85 -10.87
C GLY A 42 -11.70 -8.49 -10.43
N ILE A 43 -11.59 -9.80 -10.64
CA ILE A 43 -10.35 -10.54 -10.49
C ILE A 43 -9.79 -10.83 -11.88
N HIS A 44 -8.80 -10.03 -12.26
CA HIS A 44 -8.14 -10.04 -13.55
C HIS A 44 -6.79 -9.30 -13.45
N PRO A 45 -5.90 -9.32 -14.44
CA PRO A 45 -4.56 -8.73 -14.35
C PRO A 45 -4.48 -7.27 -13.89
N ARG A 46 -5.54 -6.48 -13.99
CA ARG A 46 -5.60 -5.07 -13.54
C ARG A 46 -6.47 -4.83 -12.30
N GLY A 47 -7.24 -5.82 -11.83
CA GLY A 47 -8.25 -5.67 -10.79
C GLY A 47 -8.05 -6.50 -9.52
N PHE A 48 -6.97 -7.23 -9.37
CA PHE A 48 -6.71 -8.23 -8.34
C PHE A 48 -6.43 -7.68 -6.93
N ARG A 49 -6.11 -6.40 -6.78
CA ARG A 49 -5.59 -5.79 -5.57
C ARG A 49 -6.43 -5.97 -4.32
N MET A 50 -7.74 -6.13 -4.52
CA MET A 50 -8.71 -6.26 -3.42
C MET A 50 -9.04 -7.71 -3.06
N TYR A 51 -8.32 -8.68 -3.61
CA TYR A 51 -8.45 -10.10 -3.30
C TYR A 51 -7.21 -10.56 -2.52
N LEU A 52 -7.43 -10.99 -1.27
CA LEU A 52 -6.34 -11.27 -0.32
C LEU A 52 -5.45 -12.47 -0.73
N ASP A 53 -5.97 -13.38 -1.55
CA ASP A 53 -5.14 -14.46 -2.11
C ASP A 53 -4.09 -13.94 -3.12
N TYR A 54 -4.27 -12.74 -3.68
CA TYR A 54 -3.42 -12.17 -4.73
C TYR A 54 -2.70 -10.90 -4.32
N ALA A 55 -3.20 -10.20 -3.29
CA ALA A 55 -2.63 -8.94 -2.82
C ALA A 55 -3.11 -8.57 -1.40
N ASN A 56 -2.64 -7.45 -0.87
CA ASN A 56 -2.93 -6.98 0.50
C ASN A 56 -3.86 -5.76 0.54
N GLY A 57 -4.79 -5.63 -0.44
CA GLY A 57 -5.68 -4.48 -0.50
C GLY A 57 -4.93 -3.14 -0.63
N HIS A 58 -5.53 -2.07 -0.14
CA HIS A 58 -4.94 -0.73 -0.18
C HIS A 58 -3.66 -0.61 0.65
N LEU A 59 -3.52 -1.39 1.71
CA LEU A 59 -2.32 -1.38 2.55
C LEU A 59 -1.10 -1.84 1.74
N GLY A 60 -1.24 -2.85 0.89
CA GLY A 60 -0.19 -3.30 -0.01
C GLY A 60 0.00 -2.40 -1.22
N ASP A 61 -1.11 -2.02 -1.87
CA ASP A 61 -1.08 -1.28 -3.14
C ASP A 61 -0.57 0.16 -2.99
N ILE A 62 -1.11 0.89 -2.00
CA ILE A 62 -0.77 2.31 -1.77
C ILE A 62 0.16 2.49 -0.57
N GLY A 63 -0.02 1.68 0.48
CA GLY A 63 0.76 1.81 1.71
C GLY A 63 2.26 1.65 1.48
N VAL A 64 2.67 0.70 0.64
CA VAL A 64 4.09 0.46 0.35
C VAL A 64 4.82 1.71 -0.12
N HIS A 65 4.20 2.56 -0.93
CA HIS A 65 4.81 3.80 -1.42
C HIS A 65 5.06 4.82 -0.30
N TRP A 66 4.17 4.87 0.70
CA TRP A 66 4.32 5.77 1.84
C TRP A 66 5.26 5.20 2.91
N PHE A 67 5.24 3.89 3.12
CA PHE A 67 6.18 3.24 4.04
C PHE A 67 7.62 3.40 3.57
N ASP A 68 7.86 3.26 2.27
CA ASP A 68 9.17 3.50 1.67
C ASP A 68 9.68 4.91 1.99
N GLN A 69 8.85 5.93 1.76
CA GLN A 69 9.21 7.32 2.06
C GLN A 69 9.41 7.56 3.55
N VAL A 70 8.59 6.97 4.42
CA VAL A 70 8.77 7.09 5.88
C VAL A 70 10.07 6.46 6.32
N LEU A 71 10.39 5.26 5.86
CA LEU A 71 11.64 4.56 6.19
C LEU A 71 12.85 5.36 5.66
N TRP A 72 12.79 5.85 4.44
CA TRP A 72 13.84 6.69 3.86
C TRP A 72 14.07 7.98 4.63
N ILE A 73 13.02 8.73 4.95
CA ILE A 73 13.14 10.03 5.67
C ILE A 73 13.61 9.84 7.11
N THR A 74 13.15 8.79 7.79
CA THR A 74 13.46 8.57 9.21
C THR A 74 14.74 7.76 9.45
N GLY A 75 15.20 7.01 8.46
CA GLY A 75 16.32 6.07 8.58
C GLY A 75 16.00 4.83 9.41
N GLU A 76 14.74 4.63 9.82
CA GLU A 76 14.29 3.40 10.49
C GLU A 76 14.18 2.25 9.49
N LYS A 77 14.35 1.02 9.97
CA LYS A 77 14.40 -0.16 9.09
C LYS A 77 13.13 -1.00 9.15
N TRP A 78 12.55 -1.14 10.35
CA TRP A 78 11.34 -1.94 10.60
C TRP A 78 10.66 -1.53 11.89
N PRO A 79 9.35 -1.72 12.02
CA PRO A 79 8.66 -1.54 13.29
C PRO A 79 8.97 -2.67 14.27
N LYS A 80 8.89 -2.41 15.56
CA LYS A 80 8.99 -3.43 16.62
C LYS A 80 7.65 -4.13 16.87
N ARG A 81 6.57 -3.42 16.68
CA ARG A 81 5.21 -3.93 16.90
C ARG A 81 4.23 -3.29 15.95
N VAL A 82 3.28 -4.07 15.50
CA VAL A 82 2.22 -3.64 14.59
C VAL A 82 0.86 -4.05 15.16
N PHE A 83 -0.12 -3.16 15.08
CA PHE A 83 -1.52 -3.44 15.37
C PHE A 83 -2.39 -2.89 14.27
N SER A 84 -3.28 -3.73 13.76
CA SER A 84 -4.20 -3.37 12.67
C SER A 84 -5.63 -3.67 13.04
N THR A 85 -6.53 -2.75 12.70
CA THR A 85 -7.97 -2.89 12.83
C THR A 85 -8.65 -2.33 11.59
N GLY A 86 -9.89 -2.77 11.34
CA GLY A 86 -10.65 -2.33 10.17
C GLY A 86 -11.74 -3.32 9.82
N GLY A 87 -12.13 -3.34 8.56
CA GLY A 87 -13.17 -4.26 8.09
C GLY A 87 -13.79 -3.82 6.79
N ARG A 88 -15.00 -4.31 6.59
CA ARG A 88 -15.80 -4.06 5.38
C ARG A 88 -17.18 -3.44 5.73
N PRO A 89 -17.21 -2.31 6.46
CA PRO A 89 -18.46 -1.73 6.93
C PRO A 89 -19.38 -1.27 5.79
N ILE A 90 -18.83 -0.94 4.62
CA ILE A 90 -19.59 -0.45 3.47
C ILE A 90 -19.87 -1.58 2.47
N LYS A 91 -18.88 -2.41 2.16
CA LYS A 91 -19.04 -3.49 1.19
C LYS A 91 -19.72 -4.73 1.78
N GLY A 92 -19.78 -4.85 3.10
CA GLY A 92 -20.31 -6.00 3.80
C GLY A 92 -19.45 -7.26 3.66
N PRO A 93 -19.96 -8.42 4.11
CA PRO A 93 -19.23 -9.68 4.01
C PRO A 93 -18.80 -9.99 2.58
N PRO A 94 -17.61 -10.59 2.36
CA PRO A 94 -17.19 -10.98 1.02
C PRO A 94 -18.06 -12.10 0.46
N VAL A 95 -18.29 -12.05 -0.84
CA VAL A 95 -18.91 -13.13 -1.61
C VAL A 95 -17.84 -13.74 -2.49
N LEU A 96 -17.55 -15.01 -2.30
CA LEU A 96 -16.51 -15.75 -3.03
C LEU A 96 -17.10 -17.10 -3.46
N THR A 97 -17.98 -17.05 -4.46
CA THR A 97 -18.62 -18.24 -5.02
C THR A 97 -18.14 -18.51 -6.44
N PRO A 98 -18.36 -19.71 -7.00
CA PRO A 98 -18.05 -19.99 -8.40
C PRO A 98 -18.78 -19.08 -9.40
N ASN A 99 -19.92 -18.52 -9.01
CA ASN A 99 -20.79 -17.76 -9.91
C ASN A 99 -20.59 -16.24 -9.80
N GLU A 100 -20.19 -15.76 -8.60
CA GLU A 100 -20.01 -14.33 -8.35
C GLU A 100 -19.02 -14.09 -7.22
N GLN A 101 -18.30 -12.96 -7.29
CA GLN A 101 -17.27 -12.62 -6.35
C GLN A 101 -17.24 -11.13 -6.01
N THR A 102 -16.82 -10.82 -4.78
CA THR A 102 -16.35 -9.49 -4.37
C THR A 102 -14.91 -9.60 -3.91
N GLY A 103 -14.15 -8.51 -4.01
CA GLY A 103 -12.88 -8.44 -3.27
C GLY A 103 -13.13 -8.60 -1.77
N ASP A 104 -12.20 -9.22 -1.06
CA ASP A 104 -12.32 -9.56 0.39
C ASP A 104 -11.42 -8.69 1.28
N ALA A 105 -10.54 -7.87 0.70
CA ALA A 105 -9.75 -6.92 1.44
C ALA A 105 -10.62 -5.84 2.13
N PRO A 106 -10.17 -5.27 3.27
CA PRO A 106 -10.87 -4.21 3.98
C PRO A 106 -11.20 -3.01 3.10
N ASP A 107 -12.36 -2.39 3.29
CA ASP A 107 -12.69 -1.08 2.71
C ASP A 107 -12.38 0.09 3.65
N HIS A 108 -12.08 -0.23 4.90
CA HIS A 108 -11.52 0.67 5.90
C HIS A 108 -10.48 -0.08 6.73
N GLN A 109 -9.31 0.48 6.90
CA GLN A 109 -8.24 -0.10 7.71
C GLN A 109 -7.40 0.99 8.38
N VAL A 110 -7.09 0.79 9.66
CA VAL A 110 -6.14 1.60 10.42
C VAL A 110 -5.06 0.66 10.93
N VAL A 111 -3.80 1.05 10.74
CA VAL A 111 -2.64 0.29 11.21
C VAL A 111 -1.72 1.21 11.98
N GLN A 112 -1.31 0.76 13.16
CA GLN A 112 -0.30 1.43 13.97
C GLN A 112 0.99 0.61 13.98
N PHE A 113 2.10 1.29 13.69
CA PHE A 113 3.44 0.72 13.69
C PHE A 113 4.26 1.42 14.77
N ALA A 114 4.69 0.69 15.78
CA ALA A 114 5.60 1.20 16.79
C ALA A 114 7.06 0.99 16.35
N PHE A 115 7.72 2.06 15.94
CA PHE A 115 9.16 2.08 15.67
C PHE A 115 9.96 2.39 16.94
N GLU A 116 11.27 2.42 16.84
CA GLU A 116 12.13 2.78 18.00
C GLU A 116 11.86 4.20 18.49
N LYS A 117 11.76 5.16 17.57
CA LYS A 117 11.74 6.59 17.88
C LYS A 117 10.37 7.24 17.69
N PHE A 118 9.42 6.59 17.01
CA PHE A 118 8.12 7.18 16.71
C PHE A 118 7.05 6.11 16.50
N THR A 119 5.82 6.55 16.41
CA THR A 119 4.68 5.73 15.96
C THR A 119 4.20 6.24 14.62
N LEU A 120 4.01 5.32 13.67
CA LEU A 120 3.36 5.60 12.40
C LEU A 120 1.92 5.08 12.46
N THR A 121 0.97 5.90 12.01
CA THR A 121 -0.41 5.48 11.76
C THR A 121 -0.67 5.53 10.26
N TRP A 122 -1.10 4.42 9.70
CA TRP A 122 -1.67 4.34 8.37
C TRP A 122 -3.19 4.28 8.49
N GLU A 123 -3.88 5.05 7.67
CA GLU A 123 -5.33 4.95 7.53
C GLU A 123 -5.72 4.92 6.05
N SER A 124 -6.62 4.01 5.68
CA SER A 124 -7.24 3.99 4.37
C SER A 124 -8.76 3.84 4.48
N ARG A 125 -9.47 4.56 3.59
CA ARG A 125 -10.91 4.50 3.44
C ARG A 125 -11.26 4.47 1.96
N GLN A 126 -12.07 3.50 1.55
CA GLN A 126 -12.57 3.42 0.17
C GLN A 126 -13.96 4.08 0.01
N PHE A 127 -14.34 4.88 0.96
CA PHE A 127 -15.58 5.64 1.03
C PHE A 127 -15.30 7.03 1.61
N ALA A 128 -16.28 7.91 1.59
CA ALA A 128 -16.20 9.33 1.88
C ALA A 128 -15.69 10.15 0.69
N GLY A 129 -16.32 11.29 0.48
CA GLY A 129 -16.08 12.13 -0.68
C GLY A 129 -15.07 13.25 -0.49
N ASN A 130 -14.47 13.36 0.70
CA ASN A 130 -13.47 14.37 0.96
C ASN A 130 -12.08 13.87 0.58
N LEU A 131 -11.31 14.71 -0.06
CA LEU A 131 -9.88 14.49 -0.22
C LEU A 131 -9.21 14.47 1.16
N SER A 132 -8.03 13.85 1.25
CA SER A 132 -7.21 13.95 2.44
C SER A 132 -6.89 15.42 2.75
N GLU A 133 -6.36 15.68 3.91
CA GLU A 133 -6.01 17.05 4.29
C GLU A 133 -5.15 17.72 3.21
N ARG A 134 -5.35 19.00 3.01
CA ARG A 134 -4.67 19.83 2.00
C ARG A 134 -5.02 19.51 0.55
N GLY A 135 -6.13 18.82 0.30
CA GLY A 135 -6.65 18.61 -1.05
C GLY A 135 -5.98 17.49 -1.84
N ASP A 136 -5.05 16.75 -1.23
CA ASP A 136 -4.48 15.54 -1.81
C ASP A 136 -5.31 14.29 -1.50
N VAL A 137 -5.31 13.33 -2.39
CA VAL A 137 -6.00 12.05 -2.21
C VAL A 137 -5.26 11.12 -1.26
N THR A 138 -3.95 11.32 -1.08
CA THR A 138 -3.07 10.57 -0.20
C THR A 138 -1.84 11.41 0.14
N GLY A 139 -1.25 11.18 1.29
CA GLY A 139 -0.10 11.95 1.77
C GLY A 139 0.40 11.42 3.10
N ALA A 140 1.47 12.01 3.61
CA ALA A 140 2.04 11.72 4.92
C ALA A 140 2.28 12.99 5.72
N TYR A 141 2.02 12.92 7.03
CA TYR A 141 2.34 13.95 7.99
C TYR A 141 3.44 13.48 8.93
N PHE A 142 4.47 14.29 9.09
CA PHE A 142 5.56 14.07 10.03
C PHE A 142 5.46 15.14 11.13
N TYR A 143 5.03 14.72 12.32
CA TYR A 143 4.86 15.58 13.48
C TYR A 143 6.17 15.62 14.28
N GLY A 144 6.88 16.71 14.19
CA GLY A 144 8.18 16.90 14.85
C GLY A 144 8.17 18.01 15.89
N THR A 145 9.22 18.10 16.66
CA THR A 145 9.38 19.12 17.73
C THR A 145 9.57 20.55 17.22
N LYS A 146 9.86 20.72 15.93
CA LYS A 146 10.02 22.02 15.28
C LYS A 146 8.82 22.44 14.43
N GLY A 147 7.87 21.52 14.22
CA GLY A 147 6.69 21.75 13.37
C GLY A 147 6.20 20.48 12.71
N THR A 148 5.27 20.63 11.80
CA THR A 148 4.69 19.56 11.02
C THR A 148 5.14 19.64 9.56
N TYR A 149 5.66 18.55 9.02
CA TYR A 149 5.94 18.41 7.60
C TYR A 149 4.86 17.56 6.96
N HIS A 150 4.22 18.07 5.93
CA HIS A 150 3.23 17.36 5.11
C HIS A 150 3.82 17.10 3.74
N LEU A 151 3.77 15.86 3.31
CA LEU A 151 4.15 15.43 1.97
C LEU A 151 2.91 14.92 1.26
N GLY A 152 2.45 15.65 0.23
CA GLY A 152 1.27 15.29 -0.57
C GLY A 152 1.66 14.53 -1.83
N TYR A 153 0.71 13.77 -2.37
CA TYR A 153 0.94 12.97 -3.58
C TYR A 153 1.20 13.86 -4.82
N ARG A 154 0.48 14.97 -4.95
CA ARG A 154 0.59 15.91 -6.09
C ARG A 154 0.87 17.34 -5.67
N GLY A 155 0.53 17.69 -4.45
CA GLY A 155 0.60 19.05 -3.94
C GLY A 155 2.00 19.48 -3.48
N GLY A 156 3.01 18.63 -3.60
CA GLY A 156 4.34 18.91 -3.08
C GLY A 156 4.39 18.80 -1.56
N ALA A 157 5.30 19.55 -0.94
CA ALA A 157 5.53 19.48 0.49
C ALA A 157 5.21 20.81 1.19
N TRP A 158 4.72 20.72 2.44
CA TRP A 158 4.45 21.85 3.30
C TRP A 158 5.16 21.67 4.63
N PHE A 159 5.81 22.70 5.11
CA PHE A 159 6.31 22.78 6.48
C PHE A 159 5.55 23.85 7.27
N TYR A 160 4.97 23.43 8.40
CA TYR A 160 4.24 24.28 9.35
C TYR A 160 5.08 24.42 10.61
N PRO A 161 5.77 25.55 10.80
CA PRO A 161 6.61 25.78 11.98
C PRO A 161 5.78 25.83 13.27
N LEU A 162 6.33 25.25 14.35
CA LEU A 162 5.67 25.27 15.67
C LEU A 162 5.68 26.66 16.31
N ASP A 163 6.64 27.52 15.95
CA ASP A 163 6.77 28.89 16.46
C ASP A 163 5.75 29.87 15.88
N GLY A 164 4.83 29.42 15.02
CA GLY A 164 3.79 30.24 14.40
C GLY A 164 4.28 31.10 13.23
N SER A 165 5.52 30.95 12.79
CA SER A 165 6.00 31.61 11.57
C SER A 165 5.29 31.09 10.32
N THR A 166 5.42 31.83 9.22
CA THR A 166 4.70 31.54 7.96
C THR A 166 5.03 30.13 7.44
N PRO A 167 4.01 29.32 7.14
CA PRO A 167 4.21 28.02 6.50
C PRO A 167 4.95 28.13 5.17
N ARG A 168 5.81 27.15 4.89
CA ARG A 168 6.59 27.09 3.65
C ARG A 168 6.07 25.98 2.77
N HIS A 169 5.93 26.27 1.47
CA HIS A 169 5.52 25.31 0.47
C HIS A 169 6.65 25.07 -0.51
N GLU A 170 6.92 23.80 -0.76
CA GLU A 170 7.80 23.33 -1.80
C GLU A 170 6.97 22.65 -2.87
N ALA A 171 6.91 23.27 -4.04
CA ALA A 171 6.17 22.71 -5.17
C ALA A 171 6.83 21.41 -5.66
N PRO A 172 6.04 20.47 -6.21
CA PRO A 172 6.61 19.25 -6.75
C PRO A 172 7.52 19.56 -7.94
N THR A 173 8.66 18.89 -8.01
CA THR A 173 9.67 19.09 -9.07
C THR A 173 9.58 18.06 -10.19
N LEU A 174 8.54 17.22 -10.20
CA LEU A 174 8.31 16.24 -11.25
C LEU A 174 8.00 16.94 -12.58
N ASN A 175 8.62 16.47 -13.66
CA ASN A 175 8.47 17.01 -15.00
C ASN A 175 7.06 16.82 -15.58
N GLN A 176 6.27 15.92 -15.00
CA GLN A 176 4.89 15.64 -15.38
C GLN A 176 4.05 15.41 -14.12
N PRO A 177 2.76 15.81 -14.10
CA PRO A 177 1.87 15.63 -12.92
C PRO A 177 1.78 14.18 -12.40
N ASP A 178 1.96 13.20 -13.29
CA ASP A 178 2.03 11.77 -12.97
C ASP A 178 3.39 11.18 -13.36
N GLY A 179 4.39 12.02 -13.58
CA GLY A 179 5.75 11.61 -13.91
C GLY A 179 6.42 10.97 -12.71
N GLN A 180 6.67 9.68 -12.80
CA GLN A 180 7.27 8.88 -11.74
C GLN A 180 8.80 8.78 -11.88
N ASN A 181 9.45 9.74 -12.53
CA ASN A 181 10.89 9.70 -12.81
C ASN A 181 11.41 8.34 -13.30
N ILE A 182 10.59 7.64 -14.09
CA ILE A 182 10.88 6.26 -14.53
C ILE A 182 12.18 6.20 -15.32
N LYS A 183 12.48 7.24 -16.10
CA LYS A 183 13.73 7.29 -16.87
C LYS A 183 14.95 7.33 -15.96
N GLU A 184 14.91 8.16 -14.92
CA GLU A 184 15.98 8.30 -13.95
C GLU A 184 16.14 7.02 -13.12
N LEU A 185 15.04 6.39 -12.73
CA LEU A 185 15.05 5.11 -12.03
C LEU A 185 15.68 4.00 -12.88
N TRP A 186 15.30 3.88 -14.14
CA TRP A 186 15.91 2.92 -15.05
C TRP A 186 17.39 3.22 -15.33
N ALA A 187 17.75 4.49 -15.48
CA ALA A 187 19.14 4.89 -15.69
C ALA A 187 20.01 4.50 -14.49
N ASP A 188 19.52 4.74 -13.26
CA ASP A 188 20.20 4.34 -12.03
C ASP A 188 20.37 2.81 -11.94
N PHE A 189 19.30 2.06 -12.21
CA PHE A 189 19.31 0.60 -12.20
C PHE A 189 20.29 0.01 -13.20
N LEU A 190 20.27 0.48 -14.45
CA LEU A 190 21.19 0.02 -15.48
C LEU A 190 22.65 0.40 -15.20
N ASP A 191 22.87 1.59 -14.61
CA ASP A 191 24.20 1.99 -14.18
C ASP A 191 24.71 1.15 -13.03
N ALA A 192 23.83 0.81 -12.06
CA ALA A 192 24.15 -0.08 -10.96
C ALA A 192 24.59 -1.47 -11.44
N ILE A 193 23.91 -2.03 -12.45
CA ILE A 193 24.32 -3.30 -13.09
C ILE A 193 25.70 -3.16 -13.71
N ARG A 194 25.93 -2.10 -14.47
CA ARG A 194 27.20 -1.88 -15.19
C ARG A 194 28.39 -1.69 -14.27
N THR A 195 28.20 -1.02 -13.15
CA THR A 195 29.27 -0.63 -12.23
C THR A 195 29.42 -1.53 -11.02
N GLY A 196 28.47 -2.44 -10.78
CA GLY A 196 28.44 -3.32 -9.60
C GLY A 196 28.09 -2.60 -8.29
N ARG A 197 27.57 -1.35 -8.35
CA ARG A 197 27.11 -0.62 -7.17
C ARG A 197 25.66 -0.96 -6.80
N ARG A 198 25.22 -0.61 -5.61
CA ARG A 198 23.81 -0.68 -5.25
C ARG A 198 23.02 0.40 -5.98
N PRO A 199 21.81 0.09 -6.50
CA PRO A 199 20.90 1.11 -7.02
C PRO A 199 20.35 1.97 -5.87
N LEU A 200 19.81 3.15 -6.18
CA LEU A 200 19.19 4.03 -5.19
C LEU A 200 17.98 3.38 -4.50
N CYS A 201 17.19 2.65 -5.27
CA CYS A 201 16.08 1.84 -4.77
C CYS A 201 16.48 0.37 -4.87
N ASP A 202 17.14 -0.15 -3.85
CA ASP A 202 17.56 -1.53 -3.86
C ASP A 202 16.48 -2.48 -3.30
N ILE A 203 16.72 -3.79 -3.49
CA ILE A 203 15.75 -4.81 -3.08
C ILE A 203 15.55 -4.86 -1.56
N GLU A 204 16.54 -4.47 -0.77
CA GLU A 204 16.41 -4.47 0.69
C GLU A 204 15.45 -3.35 1.16
N ASP A 205 15.50 -2.18 0.54
CA ASP A 205 14.57 -1.08 0.84
C ASP A 205 13.15 -1.44 0.40
N GLY A 206 12.99 -2.02 -0.80
CA GLY A 206 11.71 -2.54 -1.27
C GLY A 206 11.14 -3.65 -0.38
N HIS A 207 11.99 -4.55 0.11
CA HIS A 207 11.60 -5.61 1.03
C HIS A 207 11.11 -5.05 2.39
N ARG A 208 11.83 -4.09 2.96
CA ARG A 208 11.46 -3.46 4.24
C ARG A 208 10.13 -2.73 4.17
N SER A 209 9.92 -1.95 3.12
CA SER A 209 8.66 -1.23 2.91
C SER A 209 7.49 -2.19 2.68
N THR A 210 7.72 -3.27 1.95
CA THR A 210 6.73 -4.33 1.74
C THR A 210 6.39 -5.05 3.05
N ASN A 211 7.38 -5.35 3.89
CA ASN A 211 7.17 -5.99 5.19
C ASN A 211 6.24 -5.16 6.10
N CYS A 212 6.26 -3.84 6.06
CA CYS A 212 5.28 -3.04 6.78
C CYS A 212 3.85 -3.38 6.37
N SER A 213 3.59 -3.50 5.05
CA SER A 213 2.26 -3.88 4.54
C SER A 213 1.86 -5.29 4.98
N LEU A 214 2.79 -6.25 4.87
CA LEU A 214 2.53 -7.65 5.24
C LEU A 214 2.24 -7.78 6.74
N LEU A 215 3.04 -7.16 7.60
CA LEU A 215 2.84 -7.18 9.05
C LEU A 215 1.51 -6.54 9.46
N GLY A 216 1.12 -5.43 8.81
CA GLY A 216 -0.18 -4.82 9.02
C GLY A 216 -1.33 -5.74 8.64
N MET A 217 -1.21 -6.51 7.57
CA MET A 217 -2.22 -7.48 7.15
C MET A 217 -2.25 -8.71 8.07
N ILE A 218 -1.10 -9.23 8.49
CA ILE A 218 -1.02 -10.33 9.46
C ILE A 218 -1.72 -9.92 10.76
N SER A 219 -1.38 -8.76 11.31
CA SER A 219 -2.03 -8.25 12.52
C SER A 219 -3.55 -8.11 12.36
N TYR A 220 -4.02 -7.65 11.20
CA TYR A 220 -5.45 -7.56 10.88
C TYR A 220 -6.12 -8.94 10.89
N GLN A 221 -5.55 -9.92 10.22
CA GLN A 221 -6.09 -11.28 10.14
C GLN A 221 -6.08 -11.99 11.49
N LEU A 222 -5.04 -11.78 12.30
CA LEU A 222 -4.95 -12.32 13.65
C LEU A 222 -5.85 -11.61 14.66
N GLY A 223 -6.32 -10.39 14.37
CA GLY A 223 -7.11 -9.56 15.30
C GLY A 223 -6.35 -9.12 16.54
N ARG A 224 -5.02 -9.13 16.51
CA ARG A 224 -4.16 -8.75 17.64
C ARG A 224 -2.84 -8.13 17.17
N SER A 225 -2.10 -7.52 18.12
CA SER A 225 -0.76 -7.00 17.85
C SER A 225 0.21 -8.13 17.49
N ALA A 226 1.09 -7.86 16.53
CA ALA A 226 2.24 -8.67 16.19
C ALA A 226 3.53 -7.97 16.64
N GLU A 227 4.37 -8.65 17.41
CA GLU A 227 5.71 -8.17 17.74
C GLU A 227 6.71 -8.73 16.73
N TRP A 228 7.54 -7.87 16.18
CA TRP A 228 8.41 -8.20 15.06
C TRP A 228 9.90 -8.05 15.42
N ASP A 229 10.66 -9.14 15.25
CA ASP A 229 12.11 -9.12 15.20
C ASP A 229 12.57 -8.96 13.76
N GLY A 230 12.78 -7.71 13.34
CA GLY A 230 13.16 -7.43 11.95
C GLY A 230 14.57 -7.86 11.56
N ALA A 231 15.41 -8.23 12.51
CA ALA A 231 16.72 -8.79 12.20
C ALA A 231 16.63 -10.29 11.87
N LYS A 232 15.67 -11.00 12.47
CA LYS A 232 15.39 -12.41 12.20
C LYS A 232 14.24 -12.64 11.25
N GLU A 233 13.48 -11.56 10.95
CA GLU A 233 12.28 -11.60 10.14
C GLU A 233 11.23 -12.60 10.67
N GLN A 234 10.96 -12.50 11.96
CA GLN A 234 10.04 -13.40 12.68
C GLN A 234 9.11 -12.61 13.60
N ILE A 235 7.87 -13.07 13.68
CA ILE A 235 6.94 -12.59 14.71
C ILE A 235 7.30 -13.28 16.02
N VAL A 236 7.57 -12.46 17.05
CA VAL A 236 8.08 -12.94 18.33
C VAL A 236 6.92 -13.45 19.18
N ASN A 237 7.14 -14.61 19.82
CA ASN A 237 6.20 -15.21 20.79
C ASN A 237 4.80 -15.55 20.22
N ASP A 238 4.68 -15.70 18.91
CA ASP A 238 3.43 -16.09 18.25
C ASP A 238 3.68 -17.06 17.08
N PRO A 239 3.88 -18.36 17.37
CA PRO A 239 4.13 -19.37 16.33
C PRO A 239 3.01 -19.51 15.30
N ALA A 240 1.79 -19.13 15.64
CA ALA A 240 0.64 -19.19 14.73
C ALA A 240 0.65 -18.04 13.69
N ALA A 241 1.53 -17.07 13.87
CA ALA A 241 1.65 -15.90 13.01
C ALA A 241 2.84 -15.97 12.04
N ASN A 242 3.73 -16.99 12.20
CA ASN A 242 4.89 -17.22 11.35
C ASN A 242 4.62 -18.22 10.24
#